data_bc493078ad1524626bd8bc385964316a
#
_entry.id   bc493078ad1524626bd8bc385964316a
#
_cell.length_a   1.000
_cell.length_b   1.000
_cell.length_c   1.000
_cell.angle_alpha   90.00
_cell.angle_beta   90.00
_cell.angle_gamma   90.00
#
_symmetry.space_group_name_H-M   'P 1'
#
loop_
_entity.id
_entity.type
_entity.pdbx_description
1 polymer ?
#
loop_
_entity_poly.entity_id
_entity_poly.type
_entity_poly.pdbx_seq_one_letter_code
_entity_poly.pdbx_strand_id
1 'polypeptide(L)'
;CMDYNIGKLIDYLEEEGKLDNTLILFLSDNGACAEPYSEKGFGSTSEINKLDSWVHPSYGLPWAQVSNTPYRKYKVRAYEGGIATPLIISWPEVLGKYSNQIRRNVGFVPDIMATFVEVARAEYPTTYHDGNSIIPMAGTSLMSTVHNPDKQIHEYIFGEHFNNCFVRWKNWKAVKDEKMKEWELYDIEKDRTEWNNVAAEYPDVLKKMVRKWEEWA
;
A
#
# COMPACT_ATOMS: atom_id res chain seq x y z
N CYS A 1 -6.55 -20.77 5.82
CA CYS A 1 -7.96 -20.53 5.49
C CYS A 1 -8.11 -19.52 4.33
N MET A 2 -7.51 -18.33 4.39
CA MET A 2 -7.58 -17.32 3.31
C MET A 2 -7.05 -17.89 1.99
N ASP A 3 -5.81 -18.36 1.97
CA ASP A 3 -5.15 -18.94 0.78
C ASP A 3 -6.00 -20.06 0.13
N TYR A 4 -6.49 -20.98 0.94
CA TYR A 4 -7.37 -22.06 0.47
C TYR A 4 -8.65 -21.55 -0.24
N ASN A 5 -9.25 -20.47 0.26
CA ASN A 5 -10.45 -19.92 -0.36
C ASN A 5 -10.14 -19.06 -1.60
N ILE A 6 -8.98 -18.43 -1.64
CA ILE A 6 -8.48 -17.79 -2.87
C ILE A 6 -8.24 -18.87 -3.93
N GLY A 7 -7.63 -20.02 -3.56
CA GLY A 7 -7.46 -21.16 -4.47
C GLY A 7 -8.76 -21.58 -5.11
N LYS A 8 -9.83 -21.77 -4.32
CA LYS A 8 -11.15 -22.12 -4.87
C LYS A 8 -11.71 -21.13 -5.88
N LEU A 9 -11.44 -19.82 -5.67
CA LEU A 9 -11.86 -18.82 -6.64
C LEU A 9 -11.07 -18.94 -7.94
N ILE A 10 -9.76 -19.19 -7.84
CA ILE A 10 -8.89 -19.40 -9.02
C ILE A 10 -9.33 -20.66 -9.79
N ASP A 11 -9.53 -21.79 -9.06
CA ASP A 11 -10.00 -23.04 -9.66
C ASP A 11 -11.34 -22.85 -10.40
N TYR A 12 -12.28 -22.12 -9.80
CA TYR A 12 -13.56 -21.80 -10.43
C TYR A 12 -13.41 -20.96 -11.71
N LEU A 13 -12.53 -19.95 -11.70
CA LEU A 13 -12.27 -19.15 -12.89
C LEU A 13 -11.62 -19.99 -14.01
N GLU A 14 -10.77 -20.95 -13.64
CA GLU A 14 -10.15 -21.88 -14.59
C GLU A 14 -11.20 -22.84 -15.19
N GLU A 15 -12.04 -23.46 -14.36
CA GLU A 15 -13.14 -24.33 -14.79
C GLU A 15 -14.12 -23.64 -15.75
N GLU A 16 -14.38 -22.34 -15.49
CA GLU A 16 -15.23 -21.51 -16.35
C GLU A 16 -14.52 -20.98 -17.61
N GLY A 17 -13.23 -21.30 -17.80
CA GLY A 17 -12.41 -20.80 -18.91
C GLY A 17 -12.21 -19.28 -18.93
N LYS A 18 -12.26 -18.64 -17.76
CA LYS A 18 -12.18 -17.17 -17.60
C LYS A 18 -10.87 -16.71 -17.00
N LEU A 19 -10.08 -17.61 -16.41
CA LEU A 19 -8.86 -17.24 -15.68
C LEU A 19 -7.87 -16.48 -16.55
N ASP A 20 -7.65 -16.92 -17.79
CA ASP A 20 -6.66 -16.32 -18.69
C ASP A 20 -6.96 -14.85 -18.98
N ASN A 21 -8.25 -14.48 -19.09
CA ASN A 21 -8.68 -13.10 -19.33
C ASN A 21 -9.27 -12.42 -18.08
N THR A 22 -8.75 -12.75 -16.93
CA THR A 22 -9.11 -12.09 -15.66
C THR A 22 -7.89 -11.41 -15.05
N LEU A 23 -7.99 -10.09 -14.83
CA LEU A 23 -7.01 -9.33 -14.06
C LEU A 23 -7.23 -9.57 -12.57
N ILE A 24 -6.25 -10.17 -11.90
CA ILE A 24 -6.27 -10.44 -10.47
C ILE A 24 -5.20 -9.60 -9.79
N LEU A 25 -5.59 -8.83 -8.77
CA LEU A 25 -4.68 -8.13 -7.90
C LEU A 25 -4.81 -8.66 -6.47
N PHE A 26 -3.69 -8.96 -5.85
CA PHE A 26 -3.64 -9.37 -4.45
C PHE A 26 -2.63 -8.52 -3.69
N LEU A 27 -3.08 -7.86 -2.63
CA LEU A 27 -2.25 -7.02 -1.77
C LEU A 27 -2.84 -6.95 -0.36
N SER A 28 -2.06 -6.45 0.59
CA SER A 28 -2.59 -5.94 1.86
C SER A 28 -2.86 -4.44 1.73
N ASP A 29 -3.86 -3.93 2.43
CA ASP A 29 -4.22 -2.50 2.41
C ASP A 29 -3.24 -1.63 3.22
N ASN A 30 -2.59 -2.21 4.22
CA ASN A 30 -1.59 -1.57 5.07
C ASN A 30 -0.68 -2.62 5.73
N GLY A 31 0.29 -2.16 6.49
CA GLY A 31 1.07 -3.04 7.35
C GLY A 31 0.26 -3.64 8.49
N ALA A 32 0.86 -4.60 9.20
CA ALA A 32 0.21 -5.32 10.28
C ALA A 32 -0.28 -4.42 11.42
N CYS A 33 -1.42 -4.75 11.99
CA CYS A 33 -2.10 -3.94 13.00
C CYS A 33 -1.61 -4.26 14.42
N ALA A 34 -1.19 -3.24 15.15
CA ALA A 34 -0.74 -3.33 16.54
C ALA A 34 -1.84 -2.99 17.57
N GLU A 35 -3.00 -2.53 17.09
CA GLU A 35 -4.05 -1.99 17.94
C GLU A 35 -4.81 -3.09 18.70
N PRO A 36 -5.13 -2.87 20.00
CA PRO A 36 -6.08 -3.71 20.72
C PRO A 36 -7.51 -3.34 20.28
N TYR A 37 -8.26 -4.27 19.73
CA TYR A 37 -9.65 -4.02 19.30
C TYR A 37 -10.70 -4.28 20.38
N SER A 38 -10.29 -4.58 21.61
CA SER A 38 -11.23 -4.72 22.72
C SER A 38 -10.73 -3.99 23.98
N GLU A 39 -11.63 -3.52 24.80
CA GLU A 39 -11.32 -2.95 26.12
C GLU A 39 -10.62 -3.96 27.05
N LYS A 40 -10.75 -5.24 26.77
CA LYS A 40 -10.12 -6.36 27.50
C LYS A 40 -8.74 -6.74 26.96
N GLY A 41 -8.17 -5.94 26.03
CA GLY A 41 -6.87 -6.20 25.43
C GLY A 41 -6.95 -7.09 24.19
N PHE A 42 -6.00 -8.00 24.02
CA PHE A 42 -5.78 -8.75 22.78
C PHE A 42 -6.67 -9.99 22.58
N GLY A 43 -7.62 -10.22 23.45
CA GLY A 43 -8.45 -11.42 23.44
C GLY A 43 -7.67 -12.68 23.87
N SER A 44 -8.37 -13.80 23.91
CA SER A 44 -7.79 -15.12 24.20
C SER A 44 -7.63 -15.94 22.93
N THR A 45 -6.58 -16.75 22.87
CA THR A 45 -6.39 -17.72 21.76
C THR A 45 -7.56 -18.72 21.66
N SER A 46 -8.28 -18.98 22.76
CA SER A 46 -9.47 -19.80 22.77
C SER A 46 -10.69 -19.17 22.06
N GLU A 47 -10.62 -17.88 21.75
CA GLU A 47 -11.70 -17.13 21.10
C GLU A 47 -11.51 -16.96 19.59
N ILE A 48 -10.34 -17.31 19.06
CA ILE A 48 -10.00 -17.16 17.64
C ILE A 48 -11.01 -17.84 16.71
N ASN A 49 -11.59 -18.98 17.16
CA ASN A 49 -12.55 -19.75 16.36
C ASN A 49 -14.02 -19.54 16.77
N LYS A 50 -14.31 -18.59 17.65
CA LYS A 50 -15.67 -18.28 18.06
C LYS A 50 -16.28 -17.25 17.10
N LEU A 51 -17.18 -17.71 16.21
CA LEU A 51 -17.82 -16.86 15.19
C LEU A 51 -18.81 -15.83 15.78
N ASP A 52 -19.25 -16.02 17.01
CA ASP A 52 -20.26 -15.22 17.71
C ASP A 52 -19.65 -14.28 18.77
N SER A 53 -18.33 -14.28 18.93
CA SER A 53 -17.71 -13.39 19.88
C SER A 53 -17.49 -12.02 19.26
N TRP A 54 -17.97 -10.98 19.91
CA TRP A 54 -17.68 -9.59 19.61
C TRP A 54 -16.24 -9.18 20.01
N VAL A 55 -15.45 -10.12 20.48
CA VAL A 55 -14.04 -9.94 20.79
C VAL A 55 -13.24 -10.20 19.53
N HIS A 56 -12.78 -9.14 18.90
CA HIS A 56 -11.86 -9.24 17.78
C HIS A 56 -10.46 -9.52 18.32
N PRO A 57 -9.91 -10.73 18.15
CA PRO A 57 -8.57 -11.04 18.61
C PRO A 57 -7.55 -10.16 17.88
N SER A 58 -6.68 -9.52 18.65
CA SER A 58 -5.55 -8.74 18.13
C SER A 58 -4.26 -9.38 18.63
N TYR A 59 -3.26 -9.46 17.78
CA TYR A 59 -1.98 -10.06 18.17
C TYR A 59 -0.96 -9.04 18.71
N GLY A 60 -1.31 -7.78 18.68
CA GLY A 60 -0.60 -6.72 19.36
C GLY A 60 0.72 -6.29 18.73
N LEU A 61 1.36 -5.31 19.37
CA LEU A 61 2.55 -4.64 18.86
C LEU A 61 3.72 -5.57 18.55
N PRO A 62 4.11 -6.53 19.40
CA PRO A 62 5.24 -7.40 19.10
C PRO A 62 5.04 -8.23 17.82
N TRP A 63 3.86 -8.81 17.65
CA TRP A 63 3.55 -9.61 16.48
C TRP A 63 3.32 -8.77 15.22
N ALA A 64 2.76 -7.56 15.36
CA ALA A 64 2.66 -6.62 14.25
C ALA A 64 4.06 -6.26 13.72
N GLN A 65 5.02 -6.03 14.63
CA GLN A 65 6.39 -5.73 14.25
C GLN A 65 7.07 -6.95 13.58
N VAL A 66 6.85 -8.15 14.08
CA VAL A 66 7.35 -9.39 13.48
C VAL A 66 6.79 -9.57 12.07
N SER A 67 5.50 -9.36 11.88
CA SER A 67 4.83 -9.50 10.57
C SER A 67 5.33 -8.51 9.52
N ASN A 68 5.82 -7.35 9.95
CA ASN A 68 6.34 -6.31 9.05
C ASN A 68 7.86 -6.40 8.83
N THR A 69 8.54 -7.35 9.48
CA THR A 69 10.00 -7.51 9.35
C THR A 69 10.41 -7.65 7.88
N PRO A 70 11.45 -6.94 7.43
CA PRO A 70 12.42 -6.15 8.20
C PRO A 70 12.06 -4.66 8.37
N TYR A 71 10.87 -4.24 7.99
CA TYR A 71 10.48 -2.83 7.97
C TYR A 71 10.09 -2.32 9.36
N ARG A 72 10.38 -1.02 9.58
CA ARG A 72 10.05 -0.33 10.83
C ARG A 72 8.55 -0.06 10.94
N LYS A 73 8.05 -0.15 12.18
CA LYS A 73 6.68 0.20 12.55
C LYS A 73 5.61 -0.70 11.91
N TYR A 74 4.38 -0.24 11.90
CA TYR A 74 3.17 -1.00 11.65
C TYR A 74 2.04 -0.06 11.21
N LYS A 75 0.86 -0.58 10.92
CA LYS A 75 -0.35 0.17 10.56
C LYS A 75 -0.49 1.46 11.37
N VAL A 76 -1.05 2.50 10.78
CA VAL A 76 -1.16 3.90 11.24
C VAL A 76 0.12 4.70 11.04
N ARG A 77 1.31 4.08 11.10
CA ARG A 77 2.59 4.77 10.98
C ARG A 77 3.00 4.93 9.53
N ALA A 78 3.63 6.06 9.22
CA ALA A 78 4.06 6.39 7.84
C ALA A 78 5.40 5.75 7.42
N TYR A 79 6.02 4.95 8.27
CA TYR A 79 7.20 4.15 7.94
C TYR A 79 6.86 2.96 7.04
N GLU A 80 7.87 2.38 6.38
CA GLU A 80 7.65 1.27 5.44
C GLU A 80 6.85 0.11 6.05
N GLY A 81 7.05 -0.23 7.32
CA GLY A 81 6.26 -1.28 7.99
C GLY A 81 4.77 -0.96 8.15
N GLY A 82 4.39 0.31 8.02
CA GLY A 82 2.99 0.72 8.06
C GLY A 82 2.34 0.85 6.68
N ILE A 83 3.11 1.20 5.65
CA ILE A 83 2.58 1.60 4.34
C ILE A 83 3.06 0.76 3.15
N ALA A 84 4.23 0.11 3.23
CA ALA A 84 4.77 -0.67 2.12
C ALA A 84 4.20 -2.09 2.14
N THR A 85 3.32 -2.38 1.20
CA THR A 85 2.73 -3.71 1.02
C THR A 85 3.11 -4.27 -0.35
N PRO A 86 3.39 -5.58 -0.45
CA PRO A 86 3.61 -6.20 -1.74
C PRO A 86 2.30 -6.27 -2.52
N LEU A 87 2.39 -6.09 -3.84
CA LEU A 87 1.30 -6.28 -4.78
C LEU A 87 1.63 -7.42 -5.73
N ILE A 88 0.72 -8.39 -5.86
CA ILE A 88 0.77 -9.41 -6.90
C ILE A 88 -0.23 -9.02 -7.98
N ILE A 89 0.21 -9.05 -9.24
CA ILE A 89 -0.63 -8.84 -10.42
C ILE A 89 -0.58 -10.09 -11.28
N SER A 90 -1.73 -10.65 -11.61
CA SER A 90 -1.87 -11.79 -12.51
C SER A 90 -2.92 -11.49 -13.56
N TRP A 91 -2.58 -11.70 -14.82
CA TRP A 91 -3.47 -11.67 -15.97
C TRP A 91 -2.81 -12.47 -17.11
N PRO A 92 -2.99 -13.79 -17.17
CA PRO A 92 -2.24 -14.68 -18.03
C PRO A 92 -2.21 -14.27 -19.49
N GLU A 93 -3.36 -13.96 -20.09
CA GLU A 93 -3.48 -13.58 -21.51
C GLU A 93 -2.68 -12.32 -21.87
N VAL A 94 -2.65 -11.33 -20.98
CA VAL A 94 -2.02 -10.03 -21.26
C VAL A 94 -0.59 -9.94 -20.72
N LEU A 95 -0.36 -10.52 -19.54
CA LEU A 95 0.89 -10.38 -18.79
C LEU A 95 1.75 -11.64 -18.78
N GLY A 96 1.31 -12.74 -19.39
CA GLY A 96 2.01 -14.04 -19.32
C GLY A 96 3.49 -13.99 -19.71
N LYS A 97 3.87 -13.16 -20.69
CA LYS A 97 5.28 -12.93 -21.07
C LYS A 97 6.13 -12.25 -19.98
N TYR A 98 5.51 -11.67 -18.97
CA TYR A 98 6.16 -11.03 -17.83
C TYR A 98 6.03 -11.87 -16.54
N SER A 99 5.51 -13.09 -16.64
CA SER A 99 5.34 -13.98 -15.48
C SER A 99 6.66 -14.23 -14.74
N ASN A 100 6.56 -14.52 -13.45
CA ASN A 100 7.70 -14.78 -12.56
C ASN A 100 8.72 -13.61 -12.46
N GLN A 101 8.29 -12.39 -12.70
CA GLN A 101 9.14 -11.21 -12.58
C GLN A 101 8.81 -10.43 -11.31
N ILE A 102 9.85 -9.97 -10.62
CA ILE A 102 9.73 -9.02 -9.52
C ILE A 102 9.97 -7.61 -10.06
N ARG A 103 9.01 -6.74 -9.85
CA ARG A 103 9.09 -5.32 -10.20
C ARG A 103 9.36 -4.48 -8.96
N ARG A 104 10.15 -3.43 -9.11
CA ARG A 104 10.49 -2.50 -8.01
C ARG A 104 9.83 -1.12 -8.19
N ASN A 105 8.94 -1.01 -9.19
CA ASN A 105 8.13 0.19 -9.37
C ASN A 105 7.27 0.43 -8.13
N VAL A 106 7.09 1.69 -7.81
CA VAL A 106 6.23 2.07 -6.69
C VAL A 106 4.85 2.40 -7.23
N GLY A 107 3.85 1.70 -6.71
CA GLY A 107 2.45 2.02 -6.90
C GLY A 107 1.87 2.69 -5.66
N PHE A 108 0.70 3.25 -5.81
CA PHE A 108 -0.10 3.86 -4.77
C PHE A 108 -1.52 3.29 -4.84
N VAL A 109 -2.20 3.11 -3.70
CA VAL A 109 -3.52 2.44 -3.70
C VAL A 109 -4.52 3.05 -4.71
N PRO A 110 -4.62 4.38 -4.90
CA PRO A 110 -5.47 4.96 -5.94
C PRO A 110 -5.16 4.52 -7.37
N ASP A 111 -3.95 4.01 -7.64
CA ASP A 111 -3.56 3.53 -8.97
C ASP A 111 -4.36 2.28 -9.39
N ILE A 112 -4.88 1.55 -8.43
CA ILE A 112 -5.73 0.38 -8.67
C ILE A 112 -6.99 0.79 -9.43
N MET A 113 -7.68 1.84 -8.98
CA MET A 113 -8.87 2.34 -9.68
C MET A 113 -8.52 2.84 -11.08
N ALA A 114 -7.43 3.61 -11.22
CA ALA A 114 -6.97 4.09 -12.52
C ALA A 114 -6.63 2.93 -13.47
N THR A 115 -6.05 1.85 -12.94
CA THR A 115 -5.77 0.63 -13.70
C THR A 115 -7.05 -0.05 -14.16
N PHE A 116 -8.05 -0.18 -13.30
CA PHE A 116 -9.34 -0.78 -13.66
C PHE A 116 -10.08 0.03 -14.73
N VAL A 117 -10.09 1.35 -14.60
CA VAL A 117 -10.70 2.24 -15.61
C VAL A 117 -10.03 2.07 -16.98
N GLU A 118 -8.69 2.05 -17.03
CA GLU A 118 -7.94 1.82 -18.26
C GLU A 118 -8.24 0.44 -18.88
N VAL A 119 -8.12 -0.61 -18.08
CA VAL A 119 -8.32 -2.00 -18.54
C VAL A 119 -9.74 -2.24 -19.01
N ALA A 120 -10.73 -1.69 -18.32
CA ALA A 120 -12.13 -1.77 -18.70
C ALA A 120 -12.49 -0.85 -19.89
N ARG A 121 -11.58 0.02 -20.32
CA ARG A 121 -11.84 1.10 -21.31
C ARG A 121 -13.07 1.93 -20.93
N ALA A 122 -13.22 2.17 -19.63
CA ALA A 122 -14.32 2.93 -19.06
C ALA A 122 -13.96 4.42 -18.94
N GLU A 123 -14.97 5.26 -18.84
CA GLU A 123 -14.80 6.67 -18.47
C GLU A 123 -15.04 6.82 -16.97
N TYR A 124 -14.12 7.49 -16.29
CA TYR A 124 -14.33 7.83 -14.89
C TYR A 124 -15.36 8.94 -14.76
N PRO A 125 -16.47 8.75 -14.01
CA PRO A 125 -17.54 9.72 -13.96
C PRO A 125 -17.10 11.00 -13.24
N THR A 126 -17.65 12.13 -13.68
CA THR A 126 -17.38 13.46 -13.09
C THR A 126 -18.46 13.90 -12.12
N THR A 127 -19.65 13.29 -12.19
CA THR A 127 -20.80 13.61 -11.35
C THR A 127 -21.53 12.37 -10.87
N TYR A 128 -22.14 12.47 -9.70
CA TYR A 128 -23.08 11.48 -9.16
C TYR A 128 -24.47 11.59 -9.82
N HIS A 129 -25.36 10.64 -9.57
CA HIS A 129 -26.74 10.65 -10.06
C HIS A 129 -27.54 11.87 -9.59
N ASP A 130 -27.19 12.44 -8.45
CA ASP A 130 -27.83 13.63 -7.88
C ASP A 130 -27.23 14.96 -8.41
N GLY A 131 -26.27 14.87 -9.34
CA GLY A 131 -25.60 16.01 -9.96
C GLY A 131 -24.42 16.59 -9.16
N ASN A 132 -24.11 16.05 -8.00
CA ASN A 132 -22.92 16.46 -7.23
C ASN A 132 -21.64 16.01 -7.94
N SER A 133 -20.58 16.82 -7.81
CA SER A 133 -19.27 16.49 -8.39
C SER A 133 -18.62 15.30 -7.69
N ILE A 134 -18.03 14.41 -8.48
CA ILE A 134 -17.16 13.31 -7.97
C ILE A 134 -15.74 13.84 -7.82
N ILE A 135 -15.06 13.42 -6.76
CA ILE A 135 -13.63 13.72 -6.58
C ILE A 135 -12.85 13.14 -7.77
N PRO A 136 -12.02 13.94 -8.45
CA PRO A 136 -11.20 13.44 -9.55
C PRO A 136 -10.35 12.23 -9.15
N MET A 137 -10.16 11.32 -10.09
CA MET A 137 -9.30 10.15 -9.88
C MET A 137 -7.84 10.59 -9.64
N ALA A 138 -7.30 10.24 -8.49
CA ALA A 138 -5.95 10.66 -8.07
C ALA A 138 -4.84 9.72 -8.57
N GLY A 139 -5.18 8.48 -8.96
CA GLY A 139 -4.22 7.45 -9.35
C GLY A 139 -3.78 7.54 -10.81
N THR A 140 -2.73 6.80 -11.12
CA THR A 140 -2.20 6.58 -12.47
C THR A 140 -2.12 5.09 -12.73
N SER A 141 -2.59 4.62 -13.89
CA SER A 141 -2.61 3.20 -14.21
C SER A 141 -1.24 2.52 -14.11
N LEU A 142 -1.22 1.37 -13.44
CA LEU A 142 -0.04 0.51 -13.30
C LEU A 142 0.37 -0.19 -14.61
N MET A 143 -0.52 -0.27 -15.60
CA MET A 143 -0.25 -1.02 -16.84
C MET A 143 1.02 -0.57 -17.57
N SER A 144 1.30 0.71 -17.53
CA SER A 144 2.51 1.25 -18.14
C SER A 144 3.82 0.78 -17.47
N THR A 145 3.78 0.47 -16.16
CA THR A 145 4.94 -0.06 -15.41
C THR A 145 5.15 -1.54 -15.68
N VAL A 146 4.09 -2.28 -15.97
CA VAL A 146 4.19 -3.69 -16.33
C VAL A 146 4.94 -3.85 -17.66
N HIS A 147 4.65 -2.99 -18.62
CA HIS A 147 5.31 -3.03 -19.94
C HIS A 147 6.72 -2.43 -19.93
N ASN A 148 6.99 -1.49 -19.03
CA ASN A 148 8.30 -0.84 -18.87
C ASN A 148 8.75 -0.86 -17.40
N PRO A 149 9.67 -1.75 -17.02
CA PRO A 149 10.12 -1.91 -15.64
C PRO A 149 10.81 -0.68 -15.05
N ASP A 150 11.35 0.19 -15.88
CA ASP A 150 12.08 1.39 -15.43
C ASP A 150 11.16 2.62 -15.31
N LYS A 151 9.90 2.49 -15.76
CA LYS A 151 8.97 3.61 -15.74
C LYS A 151 8.48 3.91 -14.33
N GLN A 152 8.71 5.11 -13.86
CA GLN A 152 8.07 5.67 -12.68
C GLN A 152 6.80 6.43 -13.11
N ILE A 153 5.69 6.16 -12.45
CA ILE A 153 4.38 6.79 -12.75
C ILE A 153 4.07 7.98 -11.83
N HIS A 154 4.80 8.09 -10.74
CA HIS A 154 4.68 9.19 -9.79
C HIS A 154 6.04 9.88 -9.61
N GLU A 155 6.07 11.20 -9.69
CA GLU A 155 7.24 11.99 -9.27
C GLU A 155 7.30 12.04 -7.74
N TYR A 156 6.14 12.30 -7.11
CA TYR A 156 5.97 12.31 -5.66
C TYR A 156 4.81 11.42 -5.26
N ILE A 157 4.92 10.78 -4.09
CA ILE A 157 3.81 10.12 -3.41
C ILE A 157 3.72 10.73 -2.01
N PHE A 158 2.52 11.16 -1.65
CA PHE A 158 2.25 11.80 -0.37
C PHE A 158 1.27 10.96 0.44
N GLY A 159 1.32 11.11 1.75
CA GLY A 159 0.31 10.55 2.63
C GLY A 159 0.32 11.20 4.01
N GLU A 160 -0.88 11.21 4.58
CA GLU A 160 -1.12 11.66 5.95
C GLU A 160 -2.20 10.78 6.57
N HIS A 161 -1.97 10.35 7.80
CA HIS A 161 -2.96 9.63 8.59
C HIS A 161 -2.69 9.85 10.08
N PHE A 162 -3.63 10.49 10.79
CA PHE A 162 -3.48 10.86 12.21
C PHE A 162 -2.15 11.58 12.51
N ASN A 163 -1.83 12.60 11.72
CA ASN A 163 -0.57 13.35 11.80
C ASN A 163 0.71 12.51 11.57
N ASN A 164 0.58 11.30 11.06
CA ASN A 164 1.71 10.54 10.54
C ASN A 164 1.84 10.86 9.04
N CYS A 165 2.89 11.57 8.70
CA CYS A 165 3.07 12.14 7.37
C CYS A 165 4.24 11.49 6.65
N PHE A 166 4.13 11.34 5.33
CA PHE A 166 5.28 11.01 4.50
C PHE A 166 5.22 11.69 3.14
N VAL A 167 6.39 11.85 2.55
CA VAL A 167 6.56 12.14 1.14
C VAL A 167 7.69 11.29 0.59
N ARG A 168 7.43 10.64 -0.54
CA ARG A 168 8.41 9.90 -1.32
C ARG A 168 8.73 10.64 -2.60
N TRP A 169 10.03 10.76 -2.92
CA TRP A 169 10.55 11.37 -4.13
C TRP A 169 11.80 10.61 -4.59
N LYS A 170 11.72 9.94 -5.76
CA LYS A 170 12.81 9.07 -6.24
C LYS A 170 13.20 8.03 -5.17
N ASN A 171 14.49 7.98 -4.81
CA ASN A 171 15.02 7.14 -3.73
C ASN A 171 14.82 7.72 -2.32
N TRP A 172 14.35 8.96 -2.19
CA TRP A 172 14.18 9.62 -0.90
C TRP A 172 12.79 9.42 -0.33
N LYS A 173 12.74 9.26 0.98
CA LYS A 173 11.49 9.30 1.75
C LYS A 173 11.68 10.15 2.99
N ALA A 174 10.88 11.18 3.12
CA ALA A 174 10.77 11.97 4.35
C ALA A 174 9.54 11.48 5.14
N VAL A 175 9.70 11.33 6.45
CA VAL A 175 8.68 10.82 7.38
C VAL A 175 8.60 11.71 8.60
N LYS A 176 7.38 11.94 9.09
CA LYS A 176 7.13 12.58 10.37
C LYS A 176 6.02 11.82 11.11
N ASP A 177 6.36 11.19 12.21
CA ASP A 177 5.40 10.53 13.11
C ASP A 177 4.65 11.58 13.97
N GLU A 178 3.42 11.32 14.37
CA GLU A 178 2.58 12.23 15.17
C GLU A 178 3.24 12.82 16.42
N LYS A 179 4.18 12.07 17.01
CA LYS A 179 4.91 12.45 18.23
C LYS A 179 6.22 13.17 17.99
N MET A 180 6.60 13.32 16.73
CA MET A 180 7.87 13.93 16.35
C MET A 180 7.69 15.40 16.04
N LYS A 181 8.70 16.22 16.44
CA LYS A 181 8.75 17.64 16.09
C LYS A 181 9.33 17.85 14.69
N GLU A 182 10.31 17.04 14.33
CA GLU A 182 11.10 17.18 13.11
C GLU A 182 10.83 16.04 12.14
N TRP A 183 11.06 16.30 10.87
CA TRP A 183 11.03 15.30 9.82
C TRP A 183 12.33 14.50 9.81
N GLU A 184 12.23 13.20 9.57
CA GLU A 184 13.34 12.32 9.25
C GLU A 184 13.45 12.15 7.73
N LEU A 185 14.66 11.85 7.22
CA LEU A 185 14.93 11.59 5.82
C LEU A 185 15.69 10.28 5.64
N TYR A 186 15.27 9.48 4.67
CA TYR A 186 15.86 8.18 4.37
C TYR A 186 16.13 8.01 2.87
N ASP A 187 17.26 7.40 2.53
CA ASP A 187 17.53 6.87 1.19
C ASP A 187 17.04 5.42 1.15
N ILE A 188 15.80 5.21 0.71
CA ILE A 188 15.15 3.90 0.79
C ILE A 188 15.61 2.89 -0.28
N GLU A 189 16.46 3.27 -1.21
CA GLU A 189 17.18 2.29 -2.03
C GLU A 189 18.33 1.64 -1.26
N LYS A 190 18.97 2.38 -0.35
CA LYS A 190 20.08 1.90 0.50
C LYS A 190 19.62 1.41 1.85
N ASP A 191 18.60 2.05 2.42
CA ASP A 191 18.07 1.78 3.75
C ASP A 191 16.53 1.73 3.73
N ARG A 192 15.98 0.66 3.20
CA ARG A 192 14.54 0.44 3.19
C ARG A 192 13.95 0.12 4.58
N THR A 193 14.82 -0.13 5.54
CA THR A 193 14.44 -0.36 6.95
C THR A 193 14.25 0.95 7.73
N GLU A 194 14.64 2.08 7.14
CA GLU A 194 14.51 3.42 7.72
C GLU A 194 15.24 3.53 9.07
N TRP A 195 16.46 2.99 9.12
CA TRP A 195 17.27 2.97 10.33
C TRP A 195 18.20 4.17 10.44
N ASN A 196 18.75 4.62 9.31
CA ASN A 196 19.74 5.69 9.25
C ASN A 196 19.09 6.99 8.78
N ASN A 197 18.70 7.84 9.72
CA ASN A 197 18.19 9.17 9.41
C ASN A 197 19.29 10.07 8.89
N VAL A 198 19.23 10.45 7.62
CA VAL A 198 20.22 11.29 6.93
C VAL A 198 19.78 12.75 6.75
N ALA A 199 18.77 13.20 7.50
CA ALA A 199 18.23 14.56 7.40
C ALA A 199 19.30 15.66 7.59
N ALA A 200 20.24 15.44 8.50
CA ALA A 200 21.34 16.37 8.75
C ALA A 200 22.38 16.41 7.62
N GLU A 201 22.51 15.31 6.87
CA GLU A 201 23.46 15.21 5.75
C GLU A 201 22.90 15.83 4.47
N TYR A 202 21.56 15.80 4.30
CA TYR A 202 20.86 16.26 3.09
C TYR A 202 19.73 17.26 3.42
N PRO A 203 20.03 18.38 4.10
CA PRO A 203 19.01 19.33 4.56
C PRO A 203 18.22 19.97 3.41
N ASP A 204 18.86 20.22 2.26
CA ASP A 204 18.19 20.82 1.09
C ASP A 204 17.18 19.85 0.44
N VAL A 205 17.52 18.55 0.42
CA VAL A 205 16.59 17.51 -0.06
C VAL A 205 15.37 17.46 0.86
N LEU A 206 15.60 17.38 2.16
CA LEU A 206 14.52 17.36 3.15
C LEU A 206 13.62 18.59 3.02
N LYS A 207 14.21 19.79 2.99
CA LYS A 207 13.47 21.06 2.86
C LYS A 207 12.60 21.09 1.58
N LYS A 208 13.16 20.61 0.46
CA LYS A 208 12.41 20.51 -0.80
C LYS A 208 11.19 19.58 -0.65
N MET A 209 11.41 18.41 -0.05
CA MET A 209 10.36 17.39 0.10
C MET A 209 9.26 17.85 1.06
N VAL A 210 9.62 18.42 2.20
CA VAL A 210 8.67 18.96 3.18
C VAL A 210 7.82 20.06 2.55
N ARG A 211 8.43 21.01 1.83
CA ARG A 211 7.68 22.04 1.11
C ARG A 211 6.68 21.42 0.11
N LYS A 212 7.06 20.36 -0.60
CA LYS A 212 6.16 19.67 -1.53
C LYS A 212 4.99 18.98 -0.80
N TRP A 213 5.25 18.45 0.37
CA TRP A 213 4.20 17.89 1.21
C TRP A 213 3.24 18.99 1.72
N GLU A 214 3.77 20.12 2.17
CA GLU A 214 2.97 21.29 2.61
C GLU A 214 2.12 21.91 1.48
N GLU A 215 2.61 21.87 0.23
CA GLU A 215 1.85 22.30 -0.95
C GLU A 215 0.70 21.34 -1.29
N TRP A 216 0.83 20.07 -0.93
CA TRP A 216 -0.17 19.03 -1.18
C TRP A 216 -1.22 18.94 -0.08
N ALA A 217 -0.86 19.08 1.19
CA ALA A 217 -1.73 18.97 2.37
C ALA A 217 -2.73 20.13 2.46
#